data_9438faa4a07292449912b46215181373
#
_entry.id   9438faa4a07292449912b46215181373
#
_cell.length_a   1.000
_cell.length_b   1.000
_cell.length_c   1.000
_cell.angle_alpha   90.00
_cell.angle_beta   90.00
_cell.angle_gamma   90.00
#
_symmetry.space_group_name_H-M   'P 1'
#
loop_
_entity.id
_entity.type
_entity.pdbx_description
1 polymer ?
#
loop_
_entity_poly.entity_id
_entity_poly.type
_entity_poly.pdbx_seq_one_letter_code
_entity_poly.pdbx_strand_id
1 'polypeptide(L)'
;GIEVISADHYYDECISASQEIMNSGKFGLYKPSPATPEEATTNYQKLFEQPFQCLDGLKEPIFMKAYAANTILAHNYDVWFSPRQMILDPNLYPGRMNPTLDFVDSFEDYTDDGTGTPKPISTRVDGNESDYNGFNLSTRYLSFPIDKPYQAFAGRDARLSAMVLFPGQNFGSTKIIIQGGLVKADGSGYHYRTQASEKGQDGLIYYTYGAEKSTEYSGFDPTLGHYTRSGFLFKKFLQIENPVEQAWSKGTQPWIDFRYGEILLNYAEAVIEKTTSTSAEKQAAQDALNAIRKRAAHKDDIALTQANVRKERFVELAFENKRRWDLSRWRTFHKEFENRVRKGLVPFLDLRTNPAHYVFVRVNPLGIESKTFDYSWYYKSIPGTGANGLVQNP
;
A
#
# COMPACT_ATOMS: atom_id res chain seq x y z
N GLY A 1 31.35 23.97 26.45
CA GLY A 1 31.03 22.88 25.53
C GLY A 1 29.54 22.55 25.63
N ILE A 2 28.92 22.19 24.54
CA ILE A 2 27.55 21.66 24.57
C ILE A 2 27.66 20.23 25.09
N GLU A 3 26.95 19.92 26.18
CA GLU A 3 26.85 18.55 26.68
C GLU A 3 26.10 17.69 25.66
N VAL A 4 26.75 16.68 25.13
CA VAL A 4 26.14 15.76 24.16
C VAL A 4 25.57 14.59 24.93
N ILE A 5 24.22 14.56 25.06
CA ILE A 5 23.51 13.42 25.64
C ILE A 5 23.64 12.25 24.68
N SER A 6 23.95 11.06 25.21
CA SER A 6 24.11 9.85 24.40
C SER A 6 22.79 9.40 23.76
N ALA A 7 22.85 8.73 22.62
CA ALA A 7 21.67 8.13 21.99
C ALA A 7 20.98 7.10 22.92
N ASP A 8 21.75 6.35 23.68
CA ASP A 8 21.25 5.36 24.64
C ASP A 8 20.32 5.98 25.70
N HIS A 9 20.57 7.22 26.14
CA HIS A 9 19.67 7.93 27.04
C HIS A 9 18.25 8.07 26.45
N TYR A 10 18.15 8.49 25.19
CA TYR A 10 16.85 8.64 24.53
C TYR A 10 16.18 7.29 24.20
N TYR A 11 16.97 6.25 23.98
CA TYR A 11 16.42 4.90 23.88
C TYR A 11 15.88 4.41 25.21
N ASP A 12 16.54 4.70 26.35
CA ASP A 12 16.03 4.38 27.67
C ASP A 12 14.70 5.09 27.98
N GLU A 13 14.58 6.37 27.65
CA GLU A 13 13.33 7.11 27.78
C GLU A 13 12.21 6.48 26.93
N CYS A 14 12.51 6.11 25.67
CA CYS A 14 11.56 5.47 24.79
C CYS A 14 11.13 4.08 25.31
N ILE A 15 12.08 3.28 25.81
CA ILE A 15 11.82 1.96 26.39
C ILE A 15 10.92 2.11 27.62
N SER A 16 11.25 3.02 28.54
CA SER A 16 10.51 3.26 29.76
C SER A 16 9.07 3.72 29.47
N ALA A 17 8.89 4.73 28.63
CA ALA A 17 7.57 5.23 28.25
C ALA A 17 6.72 4.16 27.53
N SER A 18 7.34 3.39 26.64
CA SER A 18 6.65 2.30 25.95
C SER A 18 6.20 1.21 26.93
N GLN A 19 7.06 0.81 27.86
CA GLN A 19 6.73 -0.18 28.90
C GLN A 19 5.61 0.31 29.82
N GLU A 20 5.57 1.58 30.19
CA GLU A 20 4.48 2.15 30.98
C GLU A 20 3.14 1.97 30.27
N ILE A 21 3.08 2.25 28.98
CA ILE A 21 1.86 2.05 28.17
C ILE A 21 1.52 0.56 28.02
N MET A 22 2.52 -0.28 27.70
CA MET A 22 2.34 -1.73 27.52
C MET A 22 1.83 -2.42 28.80
N ASN A 23 2.32 -1.99 29.97
CA ASN A 23 1.96 -2.55 31.27
C ASN A 23 0.72 -1.91 31.92
N SER A 24 0.17 -0.86 31.30
CA SER A 24 -0.98 -0.11 31.87
C SER A 24 -2.27 -0.92 31.97
N GLY A 25 -2.40 -1.98 31.19
CA GLY A 25 -3.64 -2.74 31.05
C GLY A 25 -4.78 -2.01 30.33
N LYS A 26 -4.49 -0.83 29.74
CA LYS A 26 -5.49 0.01 29.04
C LYS A 26 -5.45 -0.15 27.52
N PHE A 27 -4.30 -0.50 26.97
CA PHE A 27 -4.04 -0.55 25.52
C PHE A 27 -3.60 -1.93 25.06
N GLY A 28 -3.90 -2.28 23.82
CA GLY A 28 -3.52 -3.52 23.19
C GLY A 28 -3.83 -3.52 21.71
N LEU A 29 -3.36 -4.51 20.98
CA LEU A 29 -3.70 -4.67 19.55
C LEU A 29 -5.17 -5.07 19.40
N TYR A 30 -5.85 -4.43 18.46
CA TYR A 30 -7.20 -4.80 18.09
C TYR A 30 -7.22 -6.18 17.43
N LYS A 31 -8.02 -7.12 17.98
CA LYS A 31 -8.13 -8.48 17.47
C LYS A 31 -6.76 -9.16 17.19
N PRO A 32 -5.93 -9.38 18.22
CA PRO A 32 -4.52 -9.78 18.05
C PRO A 32 -4.32 -11.20 17.51
N SER A 33 -5.38 -12.03 17.49
CA SER A 33 -5.29 -13.47 17.17
C SER A 33 -6.39 -13.86 16.17
N PRO A 34 -6.33 -13.39 14.92
CA PRO A 34 -7.26 -13.80 13.88
C PRO A 34 -7.07 -15.27 13.53
N ALA A 35 -8.15 -15.97 13.20
CA ALA A 35 -8.09 -17.37 12.80
C ALA A 35 -7.58 -17.56 11.36
N THR A 36 -7.82 -16.57 10.49
CA THR A 36 -7.44 -16.62 9.07
C THR A 36 -6.87 -15.29 8.58
N PRO A 37 -6.12 -15.28 7.45
CA PRO A 37 -5.69 -14.04 6.80
C PRO A 37 -6.84 -13.11 6.40
N GLU A 38 -7.98 -13.67 6.01
CA GLU A 38 -9.18 -12.89 5.64
C GLU A 38 -9.77 -12.18 6.86
N GLU A 39 -9.82 -12.86 8.01
CA GLU A 39 -10.22 -12.24 9.27
C GLU A 39 -9.24 -11.14 9.68
N ALA A 40 -7.93 -11.39 9.56
CA ALA A 40 -6.90 -10.39 9.82
C ALA A 40 -7.06 -9.16 8.93
N THR A 41 -7.33 -9.34 7.64
CA THR A 41 -7.61 -8.27 6.67
C THR A 41 -8.81 -7.44 7.11
N THR A 42 -9.92 -8.08 7.45
CA THR A 42 -11.16 -7.42 7.88
C THR A 42 -10.96 -6.65 9.18
N ASN A 43 -10.29 -7.26 10.17
CA ASN A 43 -10.01 -6.62 11.44
C ASN A 43 -9.10 -5.39 11.28
N TYR A 44 -8.04 -5.51 10.48
CA TYR A 44 -7.14 -4.39 10.22
C TYR A 44 -7.83 -3.26 9.45
N GLN A 45 -8.64 -3.59 8.45
CA GLN A 45 -9.42 -2.60 7.70
C GLN A 45 -10.38 -1.85 8.62
N LYS A 46 -11.14 -2.58 9.45
CA LYS A 46 -12.09 -2.01 10.41
C LYS A 46 -11.45 -1.05 11.40
N LEU A 47 -10.23 -1.32 11.84
CA LEU A 47 -9.50 -0.43 12.75
C LEU A 47 -9.36 0.99 12.20
N PHE A 48 -9.18 1.15 10.88
CA PHE A 48 -9.01 2.44 10.22
C PHE A 48 -10.28 3.00 9.60
N GLU A 49 -11.23 2.15 9.27
CA GLU A 49 -12.52 2.53 8.69
C GLU A 49 -13.51 2.97 9.77
N GLN A 50 -13.52 2.28 10.91
CA GLN A 50 -14.47 2.48 12.00
C GLN A 50 -13.80 2.44 13.38
N PRO A 51 -12.77 3.26 13.66
CA PRO A 51 -11.96 3.12 14.86
C PRO A 51 -12.75 3.29 16.17
N PHE A 52 -13.84 4.06 16.18
CA PHE A 52 -14.70 4.17 17.36
C PHE A 52 -15.40 2.87 17.76
N GLN A 53 -15.62 1.95 16.80
CA GLN A 53 -16.16 0.62 17.07
C GLN A 53 -15.08 -0.37 17.58
N CYS A 54 -13.83 0.06 17.63
CA CYS A 54 -12.69 -0.75 18.06
C CYS A 54 -12.17 -0.35 19.44
N LEU A 55 -13.01 0.29 20.28
CA LEU A 55 -12.63 0.80 21.59
C LEU A 55 -13.06 -0.11 22.76
N ASP A 56 -13.72 -1.23 22.49
CA ASP A 56 -14.10 -2.17 23.53
C ASP A 56 -12.90 -2.98 24.02
N GLY A 57 -12.77 -3.14 25.33
CA GLY A 57 -11.63 -3.83 25.95
C GLY A 57 -10.33 -3.02 25.87
N LEU A 58 -9.23 -3.69 25.51
CA LEU A 58 -7.95 -3.03 25.29
C LEU A 58 -8.02 -2.21 23.97
N LYS A 59 -7.63 -0.95 24.07
CA LYS A 59 -7.78 0.03 22.97
C LYS A 59 -6.50 0.09 22.16
N GLU A 60 -6.59 -0.09 20.85
CA GLU A 60 -5.43 0.14 19.99
C GLU A 60 -5.23 1.63 19.67
N PRO A 61 -6.26 2.42 19.30
CA PRO A 61 -6.10 3.87 19.16
C PRO A 61 -5.80 4.54 20.50
N ILE A 62 -4.72 5.31 20.58
CA ILE A 62 -4.33 6.10 21.76
C ILE A 62 -4.74 7.56 21.58
N PHE A 63 -4.47 8.11 20.40
CA PHE A 63 -4.85 9.46 20.03
C PHE A 63 -5.49 9.50 18.65
N MET A 64 -6.69 10.07 18.59
CA MET A 64 -7.46 10.20 17.34
C MET A 64 -7.98 11.62 17.18
N LYS A 65 -7.98 12.11 15.95
CA LYS A 65 -8.69 13.31 15.55
C LYS A 65 -10.04 12.92 14.93
N ALA A 66 -11.13 13.40 15.55
CA ALA A 66 -12.48 13.23 15.01
C ALA A 66 -12.82 14.32 13.98
N TYR A 67 -13.74 13.99 13.06
CA TYR A 67 -14.22 14.89 12.03
C TYR A 67 -15.74 14.89 11.96
N ALA A 68 -16.32 15.96 11.41
CA ALA A 68 -17.77 16.12 11.30
C ALA A 68 -18.14 16.63 9.90
N ALA A 69 -19.01 15.90 9.21
CA ALA A 69 -19.46 16.25 7.87
C ALA A 69 -20.17 17.61 7.81
N ASN A 70 -20.05 18.27 6.66
CA ASN A 70 -20.68 19.57 6.38
C ASN A 70 -20.22 20.70 7.33
N THR A 71 -19.06 20.58 7.94
CA THR A 71 -18.45 21.58 8.82
C THR A 71 -17.01 21.85 8.39
N ILE A 72 -16.38 22.87 9.00
CA ILE A 72 -14.95 23.12 8.86
C ILE A 72 -14.08 22.00 9.46
N LEU A 73 -14.70 21.10 10.22
CA LEU A 73 -14.04 19.94 10.82
C LEU A 73 -14.12 18.68 9.94
N ALA A 74 -14.73 18.76 8.76
CA ALA A 74 -14.72 17.67 7.80
C ALA A 74 -13.35 17.57 7.10
N HIS A 75 -13.04 16.40 6.55
CA HIS A 75 -11.90 16.24 5.67
C HIS A 75 -12.31 15.91 4.23
N ASN A 76 -11.34 15.95 3.33
CA ASN A 76 -11.53 15.68 1.90
C ASN A 76 -10.74 14.44 1.45
N TYR A 77 -10.41 13.53 2.37
CA TYR A 77 -9.61 12.35 2.10
C TYR A 77 -10.25 11.49 0.99
N ASP A 78 -11.57 11.28 1.10
CA ASP A 78 -12.35 10.49 0.14
C ASP A 78 -12.28 11.07 -1.28
N VAL A 79 -12.33 12.40 -1.42
CA VAL A 79 -12.24 13.11 -2.72
C VAL A 79 -10.90 12.86 -3.42
N TRP A 80 -9.82 12.72 -2.65
CA TRP A 80 -8.48 12.56 -3.20
C TRP A 80 -8.10 11.10 -3.45
N PHE A 81 -8.65 10.17 -2.64
CA PHE A 81 -8.16 8.78 -2.61
C PHE A 81 -9.15 7.75 -3.16
N SER A 82 -10.44 8.08 -3.26
CA SER A 82 -11.43 7.15 -3.83
C SER A 82 -11.16 6.83 -5.29
N PRO A 83 -11.59 5.67 -5.78
CA PRO A 83 -11.53 5.33 -7.21
C PRO A 83 -12.31 6.33 -8.07
N ARG A 84 -11.88 6.54 -9.31
CA ARG A 84 -12.58 7.40 -10.27
C ARG A 84 -14.04 7.01 -10.47
N GLN A 85 -14.34 5.73 -10.50
CA GLN A 85 -15.70 5.20 -10.66
C GLN A 85 -16.66 5.61 -9.55
N MET A 86 -16.14 5.97 -8.37
CA MET A 86 -16.95 6.42 -7.23
C MET A 86 -17.27 7.91 -7.27
N ILE A 87 -16.56 8.68 -8.09
CA ILE A 87 -16.68 10.13 -8.16
C ILE A 87 -17.02 10.54 -9.59
N LEU A 88 -18.27 10.92 -9.80
CA LEU A 88 -18.76 11.32 -11.13
C LEU A 88 -18.60 12.82 -11.41
N ASP A 89 -18.48 13.65 -10.37
CA ASP A 89 -18.26 15.09 -10.53
C ASP A 89 -16.88 15.36 -11.16
N PRO A 90 -16.82 16.00 -12.33
CA PRO A 90 -15.57 16.29 -13.01
C PRO A 90 -14.68 17.32 -12.29
N ASN A 91 -15.22 18.07 -11.32
CA ASN A 91 -14.48 19.06 -10.55
C ASN A 91 -13.77 18.46 -9.34
N LEU A 92 -13.97 17.17 -9.06
CA LEU A 92 -13.29 16.46 -8.00
C LEU A 92 -12.03 15.73 -8.54
N TYR A 93 -11.16 15.32 -7.65
CA TYR A 93 -9.82 14.83 -8.00
C TYR A 93 -9.53 13.44 -7.45
N PRO A 94 -10.33 12.41 -7.78
CA PRO A 94 -10.10 11.05 -7.29
C PRO A 94 -8.82 10.41 -7.83
N GLY A 95 -8.37 9.33 -7.20
CA GLY A 95 -7.25 8.52 -7.67
C GLY A 95 -5.90 9.23 -7.75
N ARG A 96 -5.75 10.39 -7.10
CA ARG A 96 -4.55 11.24 -7.19
C ARG A 96 -3.32 10.64 -6.54
N MET A 97 -3.48 9.85 -5.50
CA MET A 97 -2.37 9.20 -4.83
C MET A 97 -2.56 7.70 -4.89
N ASN A 98 -1.48 7.00 -5.20
CA ASN A 98 -1.53 5.59 -5.45
C ASN A 98 -0.40 4.87 -4.69
N PRO A 99 -0.65 3.70 -4.08
CA PRO A 99 0.41 2.81 -3.63
C PRO A 99 1.34 2.46 -4.80
N THR A 100 2.64 2.43 -4.57
CA THR A 100 3.61 2.02 -5.60
C THR A 100 3.77 0.51 -5.62
N LEU A 101 4.25 -0.06 -6.74
CA LEU A 101 4.60 -1.48 -6.78
C LEU A 101 5.72 -1.82 -5.79
N ASP A 102 6.69 -0.91 -5.60
CA ASP A 102 7.74 -1.10 -4.59
C ASP A 102 7.15 -1.31 -3.18
N PHE A 103 6.05 -0.61 -2.85
CA PHE A 103 5.33 -0.83 -1.60
C PHE A 103 4.61 -2.18 -1.58
N VAL A 104 3.90 -2.54 -2.65
CA VAL A 104 3.17 -3.81 -2.74
C VAL A 104 4.13 -5.00 -2.69
N ASP A 105 5.27 -4.91 -3.36
CA ASP A 105 6.32 -5.94 -3.34
C ASP A 105 7.07 -6.03 -2.00
N SER A 106 6.87 -5.08 -1.07
CA SER A 106 7.51 -5.10 0.26
C SER A 106 6.84 -6.06 1.25
N PHE A 107 5.69 -6.60 0.90
CA PHE A 107 4.97 -7.55 1.74
C PHE A 107 5.44 -8.99 1.54
N GLU A 108 5.42 -9.75 2.61
CA GLU A 108 5.62 -11.20 2.58
C GLU A 108 4.39 -11.90 2.00
N ASP A 109 4.55 -13.14 1.61
CA ASP A 109 3.45 -14.07 1.47
C ASP A 109 3.51 -15.14 2.59
N TYR A 110 2.41 -15.85 2.82
CA TYR A 110 2.35 -16.84 3.87
C TYR A 110 3.07 -18.16 3.53
N THR A 111 3.63 -18.31 2.33
CA THR A 111 4.38 -19.52 1.95
C THR A 111 5.82 -19.50 2.48
N ASP A 112 6.37 -18.29 2.73
CA ASP A 112 7.70 -18.06 3.26
C ASP A 112 7.64 -17.46 4.68
N ASP A 113 6.63 -17.81 5.46
CA ASP A 113 6.43 -17.31 6.82
C ASP A 113 7.62 -17.64 7.72
N GLY A 114 7.96 -16.72 8.62
CA GLY A 114 9.12 -16.83 9.50
C GLY A 114 10.45 -16.33 8.92
N THR A 115 10.50 -16.01 7.64
CA THR A 115 11.73 -15.45 7.01
C THR A 115 11.86 -13.96 7.19
N GLY A 116 10.75 -13.24 7.31
CA GLY A 116 10.71 -11.78 7.28
C GLY A 116 11.08 -11.19 5.91
N THR A 117 11.15 -12.00 4.86
CA THR A 117 11.61 -11.59 3.53
C THR A 117 10.45 -11.15 2.65
N PRO A 118 10.46 -9.91 2.12
CA PRO A 118 9.48 -9.49 1.12
C PRO A 118 9.53 -10.36 -0.14
N LYS A 119 8.36 -10.57 -0.75
CA LYS A 119 8.25 -11.35 -1.97
C LYS A 119 7.56 -10.54 -3.06
N PRO A 120 8.20 -10.30 -4.21
CA PRO A 120 7.57 -9.61 -5.34
C PRO A 120 6.31 -10.34 -5.83
N ILE A 121 5.33 -9.58 -6.34
CA ILE A 121 4.16 -10.16 -6.99
C ILE A 121 4.61 -10.96 -8.21
N SER A 122 4.21 -12.23 -8.29
CA SER A 122 4.52 -13.09 -9.44
C SER A 122 3.68 -12.70 -10.65
N THR A 123 4.35 -12.43 -11.77
CA THR A 123 3.71 -11.98 -13.02
C THR A 123 4.10 -12.83 -14.21
N ARG A 124 5.22 -13.53 -14.14
CA ARG A 124 5.79 -14.26 -15.26
C ARG A 124 6.02 -15.73 -14.94
N VAL A 125 5.88 -16.57 -15.96
CA VAL A 125 6.11 -18.02 -15.84
C VAL A 125 7.59 -18.33 -15.59
N ASP A 126 8.50 -17.50 -16.11
CA ASP A 126 9.95 -17.66 -15.91
C ASP A 126 10.46 -17.08 -14.56
N GLY A 127 9.55 -16.45 -13.77
CA GLY A 127 9.88 -15.84 -12.48
C GLY A 127 10.77 -14.60 -12.56
N ASN A 128 11.00 -14.03 -13.74
CA ASN A 128 11.81 -12.82 -13.90
C ASN A 128 10.98 -11.56 -13.56
N GLU A 129 10.87 -11.26 -12.27
CA GLU A 129 10.14 -10.10 -11.76
C GLU A 129 10.99 -8.81 -11.73
N SER A 130 12.20 -8.85 -12.28
CA SER A 130 13.08 -7.67 -12.41
C SER A 130 12.97 -6.97 -13.77
N ASP A 131 12.20 -7.51 -14.72
CA ASP A 131 11.96 -6.91 -16.01
C ASP A 131 10.82 -5.88 -15.96
N TYR A 132 11.17 -4.61 -16.12
CA TYR A 132 10.26 -3.46 -16.13
C TYR A 132 10.13 -2.82 -17.52
N ASN A 133 10.52 -3.52 -18.58
CA ASN A 133 10.50 -3.01 -19.96
C ASN A 133 9.08 -2.97 -20.56
N GLY A 134 8.10 -3.44 -19.83
CA GLY A 134 6.71 -3.40 -20.23
C GLY A 134 6.21 -4.67 -20.91
N PHE A 135 5.06 -4.56 -21.61
CA PHE A 135 4.45 -5.71 -22.26
C PHE A 135 5.26 -6.18 -23.47
N ASN A 136 5.48 -7.48 -23.55
CA ASN A 136 6.13 -8.12 -24.70
C ASN A 136 5.29 -9.34 -25.12
N LEU A 137 4.92 -9.40 -26.40
CA LEU A 137 4.10 -10.48 -26.96
C LEU A 137 4.74 -11.88 -26.83
N SER A 138 6.06 -11.97 -26.80
CA SER A 138 6.79 -13.23 -26.64
C SER A 138 6.98 -13.68 -25.19
N THR A 139 6.71 -12.81 -24.22
CA THR A 139 6.82 -13.15 -22.82
C THR A 139 5.63 -14.02 -22.38
N ARG A 140 5.91 -15.07 -21.61
CA ARG A 140 4.87 -15.89 -20.98
C ARG A 140 4.52 -15.33 -19.61
N TYR A 141 3.38 -14.63 -19.57
CA TYR A 141 2.83 -14.11 -18.31
C TYR A 141 1.97 -15.16 -17.60
N LEU A 142 1.82 -15.00 -16.28
CA LEU A 142 0.80 -15.71 -15.51
C LEU A 142 -0.57 -15.15 -15.86
N SER A 143 -1.55 -16.04 -15.97
CA SER A 143 -2.93 -15.72 -16.39
C SER A 143 -3.88 -15.72 -15.20
N PHE A 144 -4.76 -14.72 -15.14
CA PHE A 144 -5.75 -14.57 -14.08
C PHE A 144 -7.15 -14.39 -14.68
N PRO A 145 -8.20 -14.97 -14.04
CA PRO A 145 -9.56 -14.89 -14.57
C PRO A 145 -10.03 -13.45 -14.74
N ILE A 146 -10.79 -13.20 -15.82
CA ILE A 146 -11.30 -11.87 -16.17
C ILE A 146 -12.22 -11.30 -15.08
N ASP A 147 -12.93 -12.15 -14.36
CA ASP A 147 -13.81 -11.75 -13.26
C ASP A 147 -13.10 -11.57 -11.92
N LYS A 148 -11.89 -12.12 -11.77
CA LYS A 148 -11.13 -12.16 -10.51
C LYS A 148 -9.64 -11.81 -10.69
N PRO A 149 -9.29 -10.69 -11.33
CA PRO A 149 -7.86 -10.33 -11.52
C PRO A 149 -7.11 -10.13 -10.19
N TYR A 150 -7.81 -9.82 -9.10
CA TYR A 150 -7.22 -9.70 -7.75
C TYR A 150 -6.60 -10.99 -7.23
N GLN A 151 -6.85 -12.13 -7.85
CA GLN A 151 -6.19 -13.40 -7.48
C GLN A 151 -4.67 -13.37 -7.66
N ALA A 152 -4.15 -12.46 -8.47
CA ALA A 152 -2.71 -12.20 -8.57
C ALA A 152 -2.06 -11.82 -7.24
N PHE A 153 -2.86 -11.34 -6.29
CA PHE A 153 -2.43 -10.84 -4.97
C PHE A 153 -2.81 -11.77 -3.81
N ALA A 154 -3.32 -12.97 -4.12
CA ALA A 154 -3.74 -13.93 -3.11
C ALA A 154 -2.53 -14.48 -2.30
N GLY A 155 -2.78 -14.90 -1.06
CA GLY A 155 -1.77 -15.51 -0.19
C GLY A 155 -0.75 -14.51 0.39
N ARG A 156 -1.00 -13.22 0.26
CA ARG A 156 -0.15 -12.15 0.81
C ARG A 156 -0.56 -11.76 2.22
N ASP A 157 0.39 -11.14 2.93
CA ASP A 157 0.16 -10.51 4.23
C ASP A 157 -1.18 -9.75 4.23
N ALA A 158 -2.02 -10.05 5.21
CA ALA A 158 -3.38 -9.54 5.33
C ALA A 158 -3.47 -8.00 5.31
N ARG A 159 -2.44 -7.32 5.81
CA ARG A 159 -2.38 -5.85 5.83
C ARG A 159 -2.30 -5.26 4.42
N LEU A 160 -1.68 -5.97 3.47
CA LEU A 160 -1.67 -5.53 2.07
C LEU A 160 -3.10 -5.43 1.53
N SER A 161 -3.88 -6.50 1.68
CA SER A 161 -5.28 -6.53 1.22
C SER A 161 -6.18 -5.56 1.99
N ALA A 162 -5.83 -5.23 3.24
CA ALA A 162 -6.57 -4.25 4.04
C ALA A 162 -6.29 -2.78 3.63
N MET A 163 -5.12 -2.50 3.05
CA MET A 163 -4.69 -1.13 2.75
C MET A 163 -4.75 -0.76 1.27
N VAL A 164 -4.72 -1.76 0.38
CA VAL A 164 -4.61 -1.58 -1.07
C VAL A 164 -5.82 -2.18 -1.77
N LEU A 165 -6.40 -1.41 -2.69
CA LEU A 165 -7.47 -1.86 -3.57
C LEU A 165 -6.85 -2.34 -4.88
N PHE A 166 -7.13 -3.60 -5.21
CA PHE A 166 -6.63 -4.27 -6.40
C PHE A 166 -7.66 -4.26 -7.54
N PRO A 167 -7.22 -4.46 -8.80
CA PRO A 167 -8.11 -4.63 -9.93
C PRO A 167 -9.19 -5.69 -9.67
N GLY A 168 -10.43 -5.38 -9.95
CA GLY A 168 -11.57 -6.29 -9.82
C GLY A 168 -12.13 -6.48 -8.41
N GLN A 169 -11.57 -5.85 -7.38
CA GLN A 169 -12.18 -5.80 -6.05
C GLN A 169 -13.34 -4.80 -6.02
N ASN A 170 -14.21 -4.95 -5.03
CA ASN A 170 -15.34 -4.05 -4.83
C ASN A 170 -14.98 -2.86 -3.93
N PHE A 171 -15.53 -1.71 -4.25
CA PHE A 171 -15.67 -0.55 -3.39
C PHE A 171 -17.17 -0.32 -3.16
N GLY A 172 -17.67 -0.65 -1.99
CA GLY A 172 -19.10 -0.84 -1.78
C GLY A 172 -19.66 -1.91 -2.72
N SER A 173 -20.69 -1.57 -3.47
CA SER A 173 -21.30 -2.45 -4.49
C SER A 173 -20.61 -2.37 -5.87
N THR A 174 -19.68 -1.43 -6.06
CA THR A 174 -19.06 -1.17 -7.36
C THR A 174 -17.80 -1.98 -7.55
N LYS A 175 -17.73 -2.81 -8.60
CA LYS A 175 -16.51 -3.50 -9.01
C LYS A 175 -15.56 -2.49 -9.65
N ILE A 176 -14.35 -2.39 -9.11
CA ILE A 176 -13.38 -1.41 -9.57
C ILE A 176 -12.54 -1.97 -10.71
N ILE A 177 -12.62 -1.29 -11.85
CA ILE A 177 -11.89 -1.63 -13.07
C ILE A 177 -10.58 -0.83 -13.10
N ILE A 178 -9.47 -1.55 -13.03
CA ILE A 178 -8.12 -1.01 -13.22
C ILE A 178 -7.49 -1.83 -14.34
N GLN A 179 -7.41 -1.23 -15.52
CA GLN A 179 -6.83 -1.84 -16.72
C GLN A 179 -6.10 -0.76 -17.52
N GLY A 180 -4.95 -1.09 -18.09
CA GLY A 180 -4.14 -0.14 -18.85
C GLY A 180 -3.74 -0.64 -20.22
N GLY A 181 -4.01 -1.90 -20.53
CA GLY A 181 -3.67 -2.50 -21.81
C GLY A 181 -4.66 -3.53 -22.30
N LEU A 182 -4.63 -3.77 -23.62
CA LEU A 182 -5.49 -4.72 -24.33
C LEU A 182 -4.66 -5.42 -25.42
N VAL A 183 -4.49 -6.74 -25.31
CA VAL A 183 -3.79 -7.54 -26.31
C VAL A 183 -4.80 -8.00 -27.35
N LYS A 184 -4.48 -7.81 -28.64
CA LYS A 184 -5.38 -8.16 -29.75
C LYS A 184 -5.60 -9.66 -29.85
N ALA A 185 -6.80 -10.05 -30.22
CA ALA A 185 -7.20 -11.46 -30.33
C ALA A 185 -6.39 -12.27 -31.36
N ASP A 186 -5.91 -11.61 -32.43
CA ASP A 186 -5.08 -12.20 -33.48
C ASP A 186 -3.58 -12.25 -33.12
N GLY A 187 -3.19 -11.69 -31.98
CA GLY A 187 -1.81 -11.63 -31.54
C GLY A 187 -0.93 -10.65 -32.32
N SER A 188 -1.50 -9.82 -33.22
CA SER A 188 -0.73 -8.89 -34.05
C SER A 188 -0.14 -7.70 -33.29
N GLY A 189 -0.58 -7.48 -32.03
CA GLY A 189 -0.15 -6.34 -31.23
C GLY A 189 -1.01 -6.12 -29.98
N TYR A 190 -0.88 -4.96 -29.42
CA TYR A 190 -1.63 -4.55 -28.23
C TYR A 190 -1.91 -3.04 -28.25
N HIS A 191 -2.91 -2.62 -27.48
CA HIS A 191 -3.15 -1.21 -27.15
C HIS A 191 -2.68 -0.92 -25.72
N TYR A 192 -2.00 0.18 -25.57
CA TYR A 192 -1.54 0.69 -24.27
C TYR A 192 -1.61 2.21 -24.24
N ARG A 193 -2.25 2.76 -23.20
CA ARG A 193 -2.39 4.20 -22.99
C ARG A 193 -3.07 4.97 -24.14
N THR A 194 -3.83 4.29 -24.96
CA THR A 194 -4.65 4.86 -26.02
C THR A 194 -6.06 4.34 -25.89
N GLN A 195 -7.06 5.20 -26.06
CA GLN A 195 -8.44 4.75 -26.12
C GLN A 195 -8.66 3.97 -27.39
N ALA A 196 -8.89 2.68 -27.24
CA ALA A 196 -9.14 1.76 -28.33
C ALA A 196 -10.06 0.63 -27.89
N SER A 197 -10.64 -0.07 -28.86
CA SER A 197 -11.42 -1.28 -28.61
C SER A 197 -11.01 -2.38 -29.58
N GLU A 198 -11.16 -3.63 -29.14
CA GLU A 198 -10.92 -4.82 -29.95
C GLU A 198 -12.03 -5.82 -29.74
N LYS A 199 -12.32 -6.62 -30.77
CA LYS A 199 -13.24 -7.74 -30.68
C LYS A 199 -12.52 -8.99 -30.17
N GLY A 200 -13.00 -9.56 -29.07
CA GLY A 200 -12.48 -10.82 -28.55
C GLY A 200 -12.86 -12.03 -29.38
N GLN A 201 -12.27 -13.20 -29.07
CA GLN A 201 -12.61 -14.47 -29.73
C GLN A 201 -14.05 -14.91 -29.42
N ASP A 202 -14.64 -14.42 -28.34
CA ASP A 202 -16.05 -14.63 -27.96
C ASP A 202 -17.04 -13.72 -28.72
N GLY A 203 -16.51 -12.80 -29.54
CA GLY A 203 -17.27 -11.85 -30.33
C GLY A 203 -17.68 -10.57 -29.59
N LEU A 204 -17.34 -10.43 -28.30
CA LEU A 204 -17.60 -9.23 -27.51
C LEU A 204 -16.57 -8.15 -27.79
N ILE A 205 -16.96 -6.89 -27.54
CA ILE A 205 -16.04 -5.74 -27.64
C ILE A 205 -15.41 -5.46 -26.28
N TYR A 206 -14.11 -5.30 -26.29
CA TYR A 206 -13.30 -4.98 -25.12
C TYR A 206 -12.56 -3.66 -25.34
N TYR A 207 -12.30 -2.92 -24.26
CA TYR A 207 -11.68 -1.59 -24.30
C TYR A 207 -10.35 -1.59 -23.56
N THR A 208 -9.42 -0.72 -24.00
CA THR A 208 -8.07 -0.63 -23.41
C THR A 208 -8.10 -0.37 -21.90
N TYR A 209 -9.05 0.44 -21.43
CA TYR A 209 -9.18 0.76 -20.00
C TYR A 209 -10.27 -0.06 -19.28
N GLY A 210 -10.81 -1.08 -19.94
CA GLY A 210 -11.80 -2.01 -19.38
C GLY A 210 -13.25 -1.58 -19.54
N ALA A 211 -13.52 -0.32 -19.95
CA ALA A 211 -14.83 0.19 -20.32
C ALA A 211 -14.71 1.32 -21.35
N GLU A 212 -15.84 1.64 -22.00
CA GLU A 212 -15.89 2.69 -23.02
C GLU A 212 -15.82 4.08 -22.40
N LYS A 213 -16.61 4.32 -21.34
CA LYS A 213 -16.72 5.64 -20.71
C LYS A 213 -15.69 5.83 -19.62
N SER A 214 -15.08 7.00 -19.60
CA SER A 214 -14.06 7.38 -18.64
C SER A 214 -14.50 7.40 -17.16
N THR A 215 -15.80 7.38 -16.91
CA THR A 215 -16.37 7.28 -15.55
C THR A 215 -16.54 5.84 -15.07
N GLU A 216 -16.33 4.86 -15.95
CA GLU A 216 -16.60 3.44 -15.68
C GLU A 216 -15.31 2.66 -15.36
N TYR A 217 -14.15 3.32 -15.36
CA TYR A 217 -12.86 2.72 -14.98
C TYR A 217 -12.03 3.66 -14.09
N SER A 218 -11.01 3.12 -13.44
CA SER A 218 -10.19 3.85 -12.46
C SER A 218 -8.70 3.78 -12.75
N GLY A 219 -8.27 3.26 -13.90
CA GLY A 219 -6.87 3.04 -14.21
C GLY A 219 -6.37 3.56 -15.55
N PHE A 220 -5.16 4.05 -15.51
CA PHE A 220 -4.16 4.30 -16.54
C PHE A 220 -4.47 5.29 -17.66
N ASP A 221 -5.67 5.82 -17.75
CA ASP A 221 -5.99 6.85 -18.76
C ASP A 221 -5.11 8.10 -18.53
N PRO A 222 -4.30 8.51 -19.53
CA PRO A 222 -3.39 9.64 -19.38
C PRO A 222 -4.09 11.00 -19.56
N THR A 223 -5.33 11.04 -20.06
CA THR A 223 -6.02 12.27 -20.45
C THR A 223 -6.41 13.13 -19.26
N LEU A 224 -6.72 12.50 -18.13
CA LEU A 224 -7.09 13.17 -16.89
C LEU A 224 -6.23 12.66 -15.72
N GLY A 225 -5.99 13.49 -14.72
CA GLY A 225 -5.19 13.14 -13.56
C GLY A 225 -5.94 12.30 -12.50
N HIS A 226 -7.03 11.63 -12.85
CA HIS A 226 -8.00 11.03 -11.92
C HIS A 226 -7.94 9.50 -11.86
N TYR A 227 -6.92 8.91 -12.44
CA TYR A 227 -6.74 7.47 -12.58
C TYR A 227 -5.48 7.00 -11.89
N THR A 228 -5.51 5.76 -11.38
CA THR A 228 -4.26 5.18 -10.87
C THR A 228 -3.23 5.06 -11.98
N ARG A 229 -1.98 5.28 -11.62
CA ARG A 229 -0.83 5.13 -12.50
C ARG A 229 0.15 4.06 -12.05
N SER A 230 -0.09 3.51 -10.86
CA SER A 230 0.69 2.40 -10.33
C SER A 230 0.02 1.03 -10.50
N GLY A 231 -1.29 1.01 -10.79
CA GLY A 231 -2.12 -0.20 -10.82
C GLY A 231 -2.86 -0.48 -9.53
N PHE A 232 -2.71 0.39 -8.54
CA PHE A 232 -3.26 0.24 -7.20
C PHE A 232 -3.98 1.50 -6.74
N LEU A 233 -4.96 1.34 -5.85
CA LEU A 233 -5.66 2.43 -5.20
C LEU A 233 -5.66 2.22 -3.68
N PHE A 234 -5.99 3.26 -2.93
CA PHE A 234 -6.05 3.21 -1.47
C PHE A 234 -7.31 2.52 -0.96
N LYS A 235 -7.17 1.85 0.18
CA LYS A 235 -8.29 1.41 1.02
C LYS A 235 -8.21 2.01 2.43
N LYS A 236 -7.01 2.12 2.99
CA LYS A 236 -6.82 2.57 4.38
C LYS A 236 -7.46 3.95 4.60
N PHE A 237 -8.21 4.09 5.69
CA PHE A 237 -8.99 5.28 6.05
C PHE A 237 -10.18 5.61 5.13
N LEU A 238 -10.52 4.77 4.15
CA LEU A 238 -11.73 4.92 3.34
C LEU A 238 -12.82 3.99 3.86
N GLN A 239 -14.08 4.43 3.81
CA GLN A 239 -15.23 3.57 4.11
C GLN A 239 -15.58 2.76 2.85
N ILE A 240 -15.08 1.54 2.79
CA ILE A 240 -15.17 0.69 1.60
C ILE A 240 -16.54 -0.01 1.51
N GLU A 241 -17.03 -0.55 2.63
CA GLU A 241 -18.30 -1.30 2.65
C GLU A 241 -19.51 -0.37 2.51
N ASN A 242 -19.46 0.77 3.19
CA ASN A 242 -20.51 1.79 3.18
C ASN A 242 -19.90 3.14 2.79
N PRO A 243 -19.61 3.37 1.50
CA PRO A 243 -18.95 4.58 1.06
C PRO A 243 -19.76 5.83 1.45
N VAL A 244 -19.08 6.80 2.03
CA VAL A 244 -19.69 8.12 2.28
C VAL A 244 -19.90 8.86 0.96
N GLU A 245 -20.74 9.91 0.99
CA GLU A 245 -20.90 10.77 -0.17
C GLU A 245 -19.54 11.33 -0.63
N GLN A 246 -19.19 11.09 -1.87
CA GLN A 246 -17.91 11.47 -2.47
C GLN A 246 -17.96 12.93 -2.95
N ALA A 247 -17.94 13.87 -1.98
CA ALA A 247 -17.97 15.30 -2.22
C ALA A 247 -17.09 16.05 -1.22
N TRP A 248 -16.87 17.35 -1.47
CA TRP A 248 -16.12 18.20 -0.56
C TRP A 248 -16.78 18.28 0.83
N SER A 249 -15.96 18.25 1.88
CA SER A 249 -16.40 18.40 3.26
C SER A 249 -17.39 17.32 3.75
N LYS A 250 -17.28 16.10 3.24
CA LYS A 250 -18.11 14.96 3.64
C LYS A 250 -17.36 13.91 4.47
N GLY A 251 -16.05 13.85 4.37
CA GLY A 251 -15.24 12.85 5.08
C GLY A 251 -15.31 13.02 6.60
N THR A 252 -15.59 11.92 7.28
CA THR A 252 -15.78 11.87 8.75
C THR A 252 -14.95 10.79 9.43
N GLN A 253 -14.21 9.98 8.69
CA GLN A 253 -13.39 8.91 9.27
C GLN A 253 -12.33 9.53 10.19
N PRO A 254 -12.27 9.09 11.45
CA PRO A 254 -11.27 9.58 12.36
C PRO A 254 -9.85 9.27 11.88
N TRP A 255 -8.97 10.24 12.04
CA TRP A 255 -7.54 10.01 11.83
C TRP A 255 -6.92 9.47 13.12
N ILE A 256 -6.36 8.27 13.06
CA ILE A 256 -5.56 7.71 14.15
C ILE A 256 -4.14 8.26 14.01
N ASP A 257 -3.76 9.16 14.91
CA ASP A 257 -2.43 9.74 14.89
C ASP A 257 -1.41 8.89 15.66
N PHE A 258 -1.85 8.25 16.75
CA PHE A 258 -1.00 7.41 17.59
C PHE A 258 -1.77 6.19 18.11
N ARG A 259 -1.15 5.00 18.03
CA ARG A 259 -1.78 3.74 18.39
C ARG A 259 -0.80 2.72 18.98
N TYR A 260 -1.34 1.70 19.65
CA TYR A 260 -0.56 0.69 20.36
C TYR A 260 0.40 -0.08 19.46
N GLY A 261 0.05 -0.37 18.20
CA GLY A 261 0.98 -0.98 17.25
C GLY A 261 2.26 -0.18 17.02
N GLU A 262 2.18 1.17 17.04
CA GLU A 262 3.36 2.03 16.98
C GLU A 262 4.19 1.97 18.27
N ILE A 263 3.55 1.85 19.44
CA ILE A 263 4.26 1.68 20.73
C ILE A 263 5.12 0.41 20.71
N LEU A 264 4.56 -0.71 20.26
CA LEU A 264 5.29 -1.98 20.16
C LEU A 264 6.52 -1.85 19.24
N LEU A 265 6.37 -1.17 18.12
CA LEU A 265 7.49 -0.94 17.17
C LEU A 265 8.50 0.09 17.67
N ASN A 266 8.07 1.11 18.41
CA ASN A 266 8.98 2.07 19.04
C ASN A 266 9.82 1.37 20.11
N TYR A 267 9.19 0.51 20.92
CA TYR A 267 9.90 -0.32 21.92
C TYR A 267 10.93 -1.24 21.25
N ALA A 268 10.49 -1.99 20.24
CA ALA A 268 11.37 -2.94 19.54
C ALA A 268 12.55 -2.23 18.88
N GLU A 269 12.33 -1.05 18.30
CA GLU A 269 13.39 -0.27 17.69
C GLU A 269 14.37 0.31 18.73
N ALA A 270 13.86 0.90 19.81
CA ALA A 270 14.73 1.45 20.87
C ALA A 270 15.62 0.36 21.48
N VAL A 271 15.06 -0.83 21.71
CA VAL A 271 15.83 -1.97 22.26
C VAL A 271 16.91 -2.44 21.30
N ILE A 272 16.64 -2.56 19.99
CA ILE A 272 17.65 -3.06 19.04
C ILE A 272 18.73 -2.02 18.69
N GLU A 273 18.40 -0.73 18.79
CA GLU A 273 19.36 0.34 18.53
C GLU A 273 20.22 0.69 19.77
N LYS A 274 19.72 0.40 20.98
CA LYS A 274 20.46 0.65 22.23
C LYS A 274 21.63 -0.33 22.40
N THR A 275 22.81 0.19 22.73
CA THR A 275 24.02 -0.62 22.83
C THR A 275 24.04 -1.55 24.05
N THR A 276 23.33 -1.18 25.13
CA THR A 276 23.35 -1.84 26.44
C THR A 276 22.07 -2.61 26.77
N SER A 277 21.26 -2.96 25.77
CA SER A 277 20.02 -3.70 26.01
C SER A 277 20.24 -5.07 26.62
N THR A 278 19.45 -5.37 27.68
CA THR A 278 19.46 -6.65 28.39
C THR A 278 18.81 -7.76 27.56
N SER A 279 19.06 -9.02 27.93
CA SER A 279 18.41 -10.18 27.31
C SER A 279 16.89 -10.14 27.51
N ALA A 280 16.40 -9.68 28.65
CA ALA A 280 14.97 -9.55 28.94
C ALA A 280 14.31 -8.49 28.04
N GLU A 281 14.94 -7.32 27.87
CA GLU A 281 14.45 -6.29 26.93
C GLU A 281 14.40 -6.82 25.50
N LYS A 282 15.45 -7.51 25.05
CA LYS A 282 15.51 -8.11 23.70
C LYS A 282 14.42 -9.14 23.49
N GLN A 283 14.14 -10.00 24.46
CA GLN A 283 13.05 -10.96 24.36
C GLN A 283 11.70 -10.26 24.28
N ALA A 284 11.42 -9.29 25.16
CA ALA A 284 10.19 -8.52 25.13
C ALA A 284 10.00 -7.73 23.82
N ALA A 285 11.10 -7.24 23.24
CA ALA A 285 11.08 -6.54 21.95
C ALA A 285 10.79 -7.50 20.79
N GLN A 286 11.32 -8.71 20.83
CA GLN A 286 11.00 -9.75 19.86
C GLN A 286 9.54 -10.18 19.95
N ASP A 287 9.01 -10.32 21.17
CA ASP A 287 7.59 -10.64 21.40
C ASP A 287 6.69 -9.51 20.89
N ALA A 288 7.06 -8.25 21.12
CA ALA A 288 6.34 -7.09 20.60
C ALA A 288 6.31 -7.02 19.06
N LEU A 289 7.45 -7.28 18.41
CA LEU A 289 7.55 -7.36 16.96
C LEU A 289 6.65 -8.47 16.40
N ASN A 290 6.69 -9.65 17.00
CA ASN A 290 5.94 -10.81 16.54
C ASN A 290 4.45 -10.77 16.90
N ALA A 291 4.04 -10.02 17.93
CA ALA A 291 2.64 -9.76 18.23
C ALA A 291 1.93 -9.03 17.07
N ILE A 292 2.60 -8.06 16.43
CA ILE A 292 2.09 -7.36 15.25
C ILE A 292 1.92 -8.32 14.07
N ARG A 293 2.88 -9.19 13.85
CA ARG A 293 2.85 -10.20 12.79
C ARG A 293 1.74 -11.24 13.03
N LYS A 294 1.56 -11.70 14.24
CA LYS A 294 0.46 -12.62 14.62
C LYS A 294 -0.91 -11.99 14.36
N ARG A 295 -1.08 -10.70 14.65
CA ARG A 295 -2.30 -9.96 14.27
C ARG A 295 -2.52 -9.91 12.76
N ALA A 296 -1.46 -9.95 11.95
CA ALA A 296 -1.52 -10.06 10.50
C ALA A 296 -1.61 -11.52 10.01
N ALA A 297 -1.93 -12.49 10.90
CA ALA A 297 -2.04 -13.91 10.63
C ALA A 297 -0.75 -14.64 10.24
N HIS A 298 0.43 -14.03 10.46
CA HIS A 298 1.69 -14.77 10.38
C HIS A 298 1.80 -15.79 11.53
N LYS A 299 2.27 -16.98 11.22
CA LYS A 299 2.36 -18.09 12.18
C LYS A 299 3.71 -18.19 12.84
N ASP A 300 4.76 -17.91 12.08
CA ASP A 300 6.13 -18.04 12.53
C ASP A 300 6.71 -16.71 12.99
N ASP A 301 7.54 -16.79 14.03
CA ASP A 301 8.22 -15.63 14.57
C ASP A 301 9.49 -15.31 13.76
N ILE A 302 9.77 -14.03 13.58
CA ILE A 302 11.03 -13.55 13.01
C ILE A 302 11.97 -13.06 14.09
N ALA A 303 13.26 -13.09 13.79
CA ALA A 303 14.29 -12.60 14.72
C ALA A 303 14.21 -11.07 14.88
N LEU A 304 14.52 -10.61 16.10
CA LEU A 304 14.69 -9.19 16.39
C LEU A 304 16.00 -8.70 15.74
N THR A 305 15.86 -8.05 14.58
CA THR A 305 16.96 -7.39 13.87
C THR A 305 16.54 -5.99 13.47
N GLN A 306 17.52 -5.09 13.30
CA GLN A 306 17.24 -3.73 12.81
C GLN A 306 16.47 -3.75 11.48
N ALA A 307 16.85 -4.64 10.55
CA ALA A 307 16.22 -4.78 9.25
C ALA A 307 14.75 -5.21 9.39
N ASN A 308 14.46 -6.21 10.22
CA ASN A 308 13.11 -6.71 10.45
C ASN A 308 12.22 -5.67 11.13
N VAL A 309 12.73 -4.96 12.15
CA VAL A 309 11.99 -3.89 12.81
C VAL A 309 11.66 -2.76 11.82
N ARG A 310 12.65 -2.31 11.04
CA ARG A 310 12.44 -1.23 10.05
C ARG A 310 11.49 -1.63 8.92
N LYS A 311 11.56 -2.89 8.46
CA LYS A 311 10.61 -3.44 7.49
C LYS A 311 9.21 -3.50 8.10
N GLU A 312 9.07 -4.03 9.32
CA GLU A 312 7.78 -4.15 9.97
C GLU A 312 7.13 -2.76 10.19
N ARG A 313 7.91 -1.75 10.60
CA ARG A 313 7.44 -0.37 10.66
C ARG A 313 6.95 0.15 9.31
N PHE A 314 7.63 -0.20 8.23
CA PHE A 314 7.23 0.22 6.88
C PHE A 314 5.88 -0.35 6.47
N VAL A 315 5.65 -1.64 6.72
CA VAL A 315 4.38 -2.32 6.38
C VAL A 315 3.25 -1.92 7.32
N GLU A 316 3.53 -1.95 8.62
CA GLU A 316 2.52 -1.74 9.66
C GLU A 316 2.00 -0.30 9.72
N LEU A 317 2.92 0.66 9.66
CA LEU A 317 2.60 2.09 9.78
C LEU A 317 2.42 2.78 8.42
N ALA A 318 2.26 2.01 7.35
CA ALA A 318 2.05 2.55 6.02
C ALA A 318 0.84 3.51 5.98
N PHE A 319 1.01 4.64 5.30
CA PHE A 319 0.00 5.69 5.13
C PHE A 319 -0.41 6.45 6.40
N GLU A 320 0.30 6.27 7.52
CA GLU A 320 0.07 6.97 8.79
C GLU A 320 1.01 8.17 8.99
N ASN A 321 1.62 8.67 7.93
CA ASN A 321 2.57 9.81 7.95
C ASN A 321 3.88 9.56 8.75
N LYS A 322 4.22 8.30 9.07
CA LYS A 322 5.39 7.97 9.90
C LYS A 322 6.67 7.78 9.08
N ARG A 323 6.58 7.22 7.86
CA ARG A 323 7.73 6.80 7.05
C ARG A 323 8.75 7.91 6.79
N ARG A 324 8.29 9.14 6.51
CA ARG A 324 9.19 10.28 6.29
C ARG A 324 10.08 10.55 7.50
N TRP A 325 9.47 10.52 8.67
CA TRP A 325 10.18 10.76 9.93
C TRP A 325 11.15 9.63 10.26
N ASP A 326 10.75 8.39 10.05
CA ASP A 326 11.59 7.21 10.21
C ASP A 326 12.85 7.32 9.32
N LEU A 327 12.67 7.59 8.03
CA LEU A 327 13.79 7.72 7.09
C LEU A 327 14.71 8.90 7.42
N SER A 328 14.15 10.01 7.92
CA SER A 328 14.93 11.18 8.31
C SER A 328 15.78 10.90 9.55
N ARG A 329 15.20 10.32 10.62
CA ARG A 329 15.94 10.00 11.85
C ARG A 329 16.94 8.86 11.65
N TRP A 330 16.69 7.91 10.74
CA TRP A 330 17.66 6.87 10.32
C TRP A 330 18.72 7.41 9.36
N ARG A 331 18.58 8.65 8.88
CA ARG A 331 19.46 9.26 7.87
C ARG A 331 19.55 8.44 6.59
N THR A 332 18.46 7.82 6.18
CA THR A 332 18.36 6.95 5.00
C THR A 332 17.44 7.50 3.92
N PHE A 333 16.88 8.69 4.11
CA PHE A 333 15.91 9.26 3.18
C PHE A 333 16.47 9.39 1.74
N HIS A 334 17.71 9.85 1.62
CA HIS A 334 18.40 9.94 0.33
C HIS A 334 18.56 8.57 -0.34
N LYS A 335 18.89 7.51 0.43
CA LYS A 335 19.04 6.14 -0.10
C LYS A 335 17.71 5.61 -0.67
N GLU A 336 16.60 6.06 -0.10
CA GLU A 336 15.27 5.62 -0.51
C GLU A 336 14.74 6.36 -1.74
N PHE A 337 15.17 7.61 -1.96
CA PHE A 337 14.58 8.47 -3.00
C PHE A 337 15.55 8.90 -4.10
N GLU A 338 16.88 8.90 -3.81
CA GLU A 338 17.86 9.33 -4.79
C GLU A 338 17.92 8.38 -6.00
N ASN A 339 17.82 8.96 -7.20
CA ASN A 339 17.88 8.24 -8.48
C ASN A 339 16.90 7.05 -8.60
N ARG A 340 15.86 7.04 -7.76
CA ARG A 340 14.90 5.95 -7.73
C ARG A 340 13.65 6.29 -8.53
N VAL A 341 13.34 5.43 -9.50
CA VAL A 341 12.11 5.46 -10.26
C VAL A 341 11.10 4.55 -9.59
N ARG A 342 9.93 5.08 -9.22
CA ARG A 342 8.85 4.29 -8.62
C ARG A 342 8.18 3.44 -9.68
N LYS A 343 7.82 2.21 -9.31
CA LYS A 343 7.36 1.19 -10.23
C LYS A 343 5.86 0.98 -10.13
N GLY A 344 5.28 0.49 -11.22
CA GLY A 344 3.87 0.16 -11.33
C GLY A 344 3.64 -1.23 -11.90
N LEU A 345 2.40 -1.71 -11.76
CA LEU A 345 1.93 -2.99 -12.28
C LEU A 345 0.69 -2.75 -13.12
N VAL A 346 0.80 -2.93 -14.43
CA VAL A 346 -0.29 -2.63 -15.36
C VAL A 346 -1.05 -3.91 -15.71
N PRO A 347 -2.35 -3.99 -15.42
CA PRO A 347 -3.19 -5.07 -15.92
C PRO A 347 -3.45 -4.90 -17.42
N PHE A 348 -3.13 -5.93 -18.18
CA PHE A 348 -3.51 -6.10 -19.59
C PHE A 348 -4.57 -7.18 -19.70
N LEU A 349 -5.64 -6.91 -20.43
CA LEU A 349 -6.58 -7.94 -20.83
C LEU A 349 -6.07 -8.61 -22.12
N ASP A 350 -5.82 -9.90 -22.07
CA ASP A 350 -5.30 -10.68 -23.19
C ASP A 350 -6.47 -11.39 -23.89
N LEU A 351 -6.75 -10.99 -25.15
CA LEU A 351 -7.83 -11.54 -25.96
C LEU A 351 -7.40 -12.71 -26.84
N ARG A 352 -6.14 -13.15 -26.78
CA ARG A 352 -5.62 -14.27 -27.59
C ARG A 352 -6.22 -15.63 -27.23
N THR A 353 -6.96 -15.70 -26.13
CA THR A 353 -7.64 -16.92 -25.66
C THR A 353 -9.13 -16.66 -25.42
N ASN A 354 -9.91 -17.73 -25.38
CA ASN A 354 -11.32 -17.69 -24.96
C ASN A 354 -11.53 -18.69 -23.81
N PRO A 355 -11.91 -18.24 -22.61
CA PRO A 355 -12.16 -16.84 -22.24
C PRO A 355 -10.88 -15.99 -22.24
N ALA A 356 -11.05 -14.67 -22.39
CA ALA A 356 -9.98 -13.71 -22.20
C ALA A 356 -9.53 -13.72 -20.72
N HIS A 357 -8.27 -13.35 -20.46
CA HIS A 357 -7.70 -13.35 -19.12
C HIS A 357 -6.83 -12.11 -18.88
N TYR A 358 -6.64 -11.76 -17.61
CA TYR A 358 -5.69 -10.73 -17.26
C TYR A 358 -4.26 -11.28 -17.14
N VAL A 359 -3.32 -10.46 -17.59
CA VAL A 359 -1.89 -10.58 -17.29
C VAL A 359 -1.40 -9.29 -16.65
N PHE A 360 -0.40 -9.38 -15.79
CA PHE A 360 0.16 -8.21 -15.11
C PHE A 360 1.56 -7.92 -15.60
N VAL A 361 1.79 -6.65 -15.93
CA VAL A 361 3.03 -6.20 -16.56
C VAL A 361 3.73 -5.19 -15.68
N ARG A 362 4.97 -5.49 -15.32
CA ARG A 362 5.82 -4.58 -14.55
C ARG A 362 6.33 -3.47 -15.44
N VAL A 363 6.18 -2.25 -14.97
CA VAL A 363 6.60 -1.07 -15.71
C VAL A 363 7.34 -0.09 -14.81
N ASN A 364 8.31 0.59 -15.37
CA ASN A 364 8.73 1.87 -14.80
C ASN A 364 7.54 2.83 -14.88
N PRO A 365 7.36 3.74 -13.90
CA PRO A 365 6.17 4.56 -13.89
C PRO A 365 5.96 5.22 -15.21
N LEU A 366 4.83 5.18 -15.71
CA LEU A 366 4.34 5.75 -16.89
C LEU A 366 4.78 5.17 -18.19
N GLY A 367 5.50 4.07 -18.16
CA GLY A 367 5.41 3.51 -19.33
C GLY A 367 6.41 2.97 -20.14
N ILE A 368 5.96 1.90 -20.47
CA ILE A 368 6.48 1.02 -21.47
C ILE A 368 7.04 1.76 -22.67
N GLU A 369 6.43 2.84 -23.07
CA GLU A 369 6.70 3.38 -24.42
C GLU A 369 7.07 4.85 -24.43
N SER A 370 7.02 5.50 -23.31
CA SER A 370 7.11 6.94 -23.30
C SER A 370 8.48 7.45 -22.90
N LYS A 371 9.35 7.55 -23.88
CA LYS A 371 10.48 8.49 -23.81
C LYS A 371 10.02 9.95 -23.74
N THR A 372 8.75 10.23 -24.01
CA THR A 372 8.18 11.57 -24.07
C THR A 372 7.49 12.02 -22.80
N PHE A 373 7.17 11.11 -21.90
CA PHE A 373 6.54 11.47 -20.65
C PHE A 373 7.61 11.72 -19.59
N ASP A 374 7.82 12.99 -19.29
CA ASP A 374 8.77 13.37 -18.24
C ASP A 374 8.13 13.23 -16.87
N TYR A 375 8.52 12.19 -16.14
CA TYR A 375 8.13 11.98 -14.76
C TYR A 375 8.92 12.81 -13.77
N SER A 376 9.89 13.53 -14.28
CA SER A 376 10.76 14.31 -13.42
C SER A 376 9.97 15.20 -12.47
N TRP A 377 8.80 15.69 -12.87
CA TRP A 377 7.96 16.49 -12.00
C TRP A 377 7.25 15.68 -10.89
N TYR A 378 7.04 14.37 -11.06
CA TYR A 378 6.51 13.52 -9.98
C TYR A 378 7.57 13.13 -8.96
N TYR A 379 8.79 12.91 -9.42
CA TYR A 379 9.84 12.29 -8.62
C TYR A 379 11.04 13.19 -8.35
N LYS A 380 11.38 14.12 -9.26
CA LYS A 380 12.41 15.13 -9.03
C LYS A 380 11.93 16.30 -8.16
N SER A 381 10.63 16.45 -8.00
CA SER A 381 10.07 17.47 -7.09
C SER A 381 10.08 17.06 -5.63
N ILE A 382 10.54 15.85 -5.30
CA ILE A 382 10.78 15.51 -3.90
C ILE A 382 12.00 16.30 -3.46
N PRO A 383 11.83 17.28 -2.56
CA PRO A 383 12.96 18.08 -2.10
C PRO A 383 14.02 17.14 -1.57
N GLY A 384 15.20 17.27 -2.08
CA GLY A 384 16.30 16.53 -1.55
C GLY A 384 16.65 15.23 -2.26
N THR A 385 16.09 14.96 -3.43
CA THR A 385 16.53 13.85 -4.27
C THR A 385 17.57 14.30 -5.30
N GLY A 386 18.54 13.45 -5.63
CA GLY A 386 19.62 13.76 -6.55
C GLY A 386 20.59 14.82 -6.03
N ALA A 387 21.31 15.47 -6.93
CA ALA A 387 22.39 16.42 -6.59
C ALA A 387 21.90 17.64 -5.77
N ASN A 388 20.60 17.93 -5.78
CA ASN A 388 20.00 19.04 -5.04
C ASN A 388 19.31 18.60 -3.75
N GLY A 389 19.56 17.36 -3.33
CA GLY A 389 18.67 16.74 -2.45
C GLY A 389 19.06 16.62 -1.00
N LEU A 390 18.35 15.73 -0.36
CA LEU A 390 18.53 15.33 1.04
C LEU A 390 19.92 14.74 1.34
N VAL A 391 20.66 14.40 0.30
CA VAL A 391 22.09 14.02 0.42
C VAL A 391 22.89 15.12 1.12
N GLN A 392 22.48 16.36 0.99
CA GLN A 392 23.15 17.51 1.62
C GLN A 392 22.69 17.77 3.06
N ASN A 393 21.66 17.09 3.53
CA ASN A 393 21.30 17.17 4.94
C ASN A 393 22.09 16.14 5.74
N PRO A 394 22.93 16.59 6.66
CA PRO A 394 23.69 15.70 7.54
C PRO A 394 22.81 14.85 8.43
#